data_070aaebf680dfccc7331a6d81404944d
#
_entry.id   070aaebf680dfccc7331a6d81404944d
#
_cell.length_a   1.000
_cell.length_b   1.000
_cell.length_c   1.000
_cell.angle_alpha   90.00
_cell.angle_beta   90.00
_cell.angle_gamma   90.00
#
_symmetry.space_group_name_H-M   'P 1'
#
loop_
_entity.id
_entity.type
_entity.pdbx_description
1 polymer ?
#
loop_
_entity_poly.entity_id
_entity_poly.type
_entity_poly.pdbx_seq_one_letter_code
_entity_poly.pdbx_strand_id
1 'polypeptide(L)'
;MGETEPRETGLRERKKQRTYQEVSDTAVRLFLERGFDAVSVAEVAAAAGISKPTLFRYFPAKEDLVLHRIADHETEAARVVTGEPDPVDALRRHFLAGLERRDPVTGLNDHPQVLAFHTLLYGTPALVARAYRHQERSEAALAEALGGDLDARLAAGQIIAVQRILALDNWRRIAAGERVADVAPDAVRAAERAFGRLAAAVPARPGREAD
;
A
#
# COMPACT_ATOMS: atom_id res chain seq x y z
N MET A 1 11.63 -27.11 -32.05
CA MET A 1 12.26 -25.81 -32.26
C MET A 1 11.36 -24.75 -31.64
N GLY A 2 11.75 -24.13 -30.53
CA GLY A 2 11.10 -22.96 -29.94
C GLY A 2 10.65 -23.03 -28.48
N GLU A 3 11.56 -23.33 -27.52
CA GLU A 3 11.26 -23.19 -26.07
C GLU A 3 12.26 -22.22 -25.42
N THR A 4 12.31 -20.95 -25.88
CA THR A 4 13.26 -19.99 -25.33
C THR A 4 12.60 -18.70 -24.77
N GLU A 5 11.28 -18.50 -24.86
CA GLU A 5 10.62 -17.22 -24.48
C GLU A 5 10.29 -16.99 -22.99
N PRO A 6 10.00 -17.99 -22.12
CA PRO A 6 9.55 -17.67 -20.73
C PRO A 6 10.66 -17.15 -19.80
N ARG A 7 11.93 -17.52 -20.04
CA ARG A 7 13.06 -17.13 -19.20
C ARG A 7 13.55 -15.70 -19.42
N GLU A 8 13.54 -15.20 -20.66
CA GLU A 8 13.97 -13.84 -20.97
C GLU A 8 12.97 -12.78 -20.48
N THR A 9 11.68 -13.06 -20.56
CA THR A 9 10.61 -12.17 -20.06
C THR A 9 10.74 -11.98 -18.55
N GLY A 10 11.03 -13.05 -17.79
CA GLY A 10 11.24 -12.98 -16.34
C GLY A 10 12.50 -12.20 -15.93
N LEU A 11 13.59 -12.29 -16.70
CA LEU A 11 14.81 -11.53 -16.44
C LEU A 11 14.65 -10.04 -16.73
N ARG A 12 13.95 -9.68 -17.81
CA ARG A 12 13.63 -8.28 -18.14
C ARG A 12 12.73 -7.64 -17.09
N GLU A 13 11.71 -8.35 -16.63
CA GLU A 13 10.81 -7.85 -15.59
C GLU A 13 11.53 -7.67 -14.25
N ARG A 14 12.36 -8.62 -13.82
CA ARG A 14 13.19 -8.49 -12.61
C ARG A 14 14.16 -7.32 -12.70
N LYS A 15 14.80 -7.10 -13.86
CA LYS A 15 15.69 -5.96 -14.08
C LYS A 15 14.92 -4.63 -14.02
N LYS A 16 13.73 -4.60 -14.58
CA LYS A 16 12.84 -3.43 -14.54
C LYS A 16 12.43 -3.13 -13.09
N GLN A 17 11.96 -4.11 -12.34
CA GLN A 17 11.59 -3.96 -10.92
C GLN A 17 12.76 -3.47 -10.07
N ARG A 18 13.96 -4.03 -10.30
CA ARG A 18 15.17 -3.57 -9.61
C ARG A 18 15.46 -2.10 -9.92
N THR A 19 15.37 -1.69 -11.18
CA THR A 19 15.58 -0.29 -11.57
C THR A 19 14.52 0.63 -10.92
N TYR A 20 13.26 0.22 -10.87
CA TYR A 20 12.21 0.95 -10.16
C TYR A 20 12.58 1.18 -8.70
N GLN A 21 13.00 0.12 -8.01
CA GLN A 21 13.36 0.20 -6.61
C GLN A 21 14.56 1.13 -6.38
N GLU A 22 15.64 0.98 -7.16
CA GLU A 22 16.87 1.78 -7.04
C GLU A 22 16.59 3.29 -7.27
N VAL A 23 15.74 3.62 -8.24
CA VAL A 23 15.35 5.02 -8.54
C VAL A 23 14.47 5.58 -7.41
N SER A 24 13.48 4.82 -6.94
CA SER A 24 12.61 5.21 -5.84
C SER A 24 13.41 5.42 -4.54
N ASP A 25 14.32 4.52 -4.20
CA ASP A 25 15.16 4.65 -3.00
C ASP A 25 16.05 5.89 -3.06
N THR A 26 16.62 6.17 -4.24
CA THR A 26 17.41 7.38 -4.48
C THR A 26 16.56 8.65 -4.31
N ALA A 27 15.36 8.67 -4.86
CA ALA A 27 14.42 9.78 -4.73
C ALA A 27 14.00 10.02 -3.29
N VAL A 28 13.55 8.97 -2.58
CA VAL A 28 13.14 9.06 -1.17
C VAL A 28 14.27 9.59 -0.30
N ARG A 29 15.50 9.10 -0.47
CA ARG A 29 16.66 9.59 0.26
C ARG A 29 16.87 11.10 0.02
N LEU A 30 16.88 11.55 -1.24
CA LEU A 30 17.05 12.97 -1.56
C LEU A 30 15.94 13.84 -0.99
N PHE A 31 14.67 13.37 -1.04
CA PHE A 31 13.54 14.09 -0.49
C PHE A 31 13.59 14.18 1.04
N LEU A 32 14.07 13.15 1.72
CA LEU A 32 14.27 13.17 3.17
C LEU A 32 15.41 14.10 3.58
N GLU A 33 16.50 14.15 2.81
CA GLU A 33 17.67 15.01 3.09
C GLU A 33 17.40 16.49 2.83
N ARG A 34 16.63 16.82 1.78
CA ARG A 34 16.54 18.19 1.24
C ARG A 34 15.12 18.75 1.15
N GLY A 35 14.10 17.92 1.42
CA GLY A 35 12.70 18.25 1.25
C GLY A 35 12.16 17.93 -0.14
N PHE A 36 10.87 17.53 -0.18
CA PHE A 36 10.22 17.12 -1.44
C PHE A 36 10.26 18.23 -2.49
N ASP A 37 9.90 19.46 -2.14
CA ASP A 37 9.76 20.56 -3.11
C ASP A 37 11.13 21.05 -3.64
N ALA A 38 12.17 20.96 -2.82
CA ALA A 38 13.52 21.47 -3.14
C ALA A 38 14.28 20.57 -4.14
N VAL A 39 13.90 19.30 -4.31
CA VAL A 39 14.57 18.36 -5.21
C VAL A 39 13.81 18.23 -6.52
N SER A 40 14.45 18.47 -7.65
CA SER A 40 13.86 18.30 -8.98
C SER A 40 13.96 16.86 -9.47
N VAL A 41 13.04 16.49 -10.40
CA VAL A 41 13.09 15.18 -11.10
C VAL A 41 14.40 15.00 -11.88
N ALA A 42 15.02 16.10 -12.37
CA ALA A 42 16.29 16.04 -13.08
C ALA A 42 17.45 15.65 -12.13
N GLU A 43 17.46 16.17 -10.90
CA GLU A 43 18.45 15.79 -9.88
C GLU A 43 18.29 14.32 -9.48
N VAL A 44 17.05 13.84 -9.30
CA VAL A 44 16.79 12.40 -9.04
C VAL A 44 17.31 11.54 -10.18
N ALA A 45 17.02 11.89 -11.43
CA ALA A 45 17.50 11.14 -12.60
C ALA A 45 19.03 11.10 -12.67
N ALA A 46 19.69 12.23 -12.45
CA ALA A 46 21.15 12.32 -12.41
C ALA A 46 21.74 11.46 -11.28
N ALA A 47 21.19 11.54 -10.07
CA ALA A 47 21.63 10.75 -8.92
C ALA A 47 21.41 9.24 -9.10
N ALA A 48 20.35 8.85 -9.81
CA ALA A 48 20.06 7.46 -10.15
C ALA A 48 20.80 6.95 -11.42
N GLY A 49 21.62 7.80 -12.07
CA GLY A 49 22.39 7.42 -13.26
C GLY A 49 21.54 7.14 -14.50
N ILE A 50 20.34 7.73 -14.59
CA ILE A 50 19.43 7.56 -15.74
C ILE A 50 19.06 8.90 -16.38
N SER A 51 18.58 8.87 -17.63
CA SER A 51 18.08 10.09 -18.27
C SER A 51 16.70 10.50 -17.75
N LYS A 52 16.40 11.80 -17.76
CA LYS A 52 15.07 12.32 -17.40
C LYS A 52 13.92 11.69 -18.20
N PRO A 53 14.03 11.49 -19.53
CA PRO A 53 13.01 10.76 -20.30
C PRO A 53 12.85 9.30 -19.84
N THR A 54 13.94 8.63 -19.49
CA THR A 54 13.90 7.29 -18.92
C THR A 54 13.17 7.27 -17.59
N LEU A 55 13.42 8.24 -16.70
CA LEU A 55 12.73 8.35 -15.43
C LEU A 55 11.22 8.54 -15.62
N PHE A 56 10.78 9.46 -16.49
CA PHE A 56 9.35 9.69 -16.75
C PHE A 56 8.63 8.49 -17.38
N ARG A 57 9.35 7.63 -18.09
CA ARG A 57 8.78 6.36 -18.58
C ARG A 57 8.43 5.40 -17.44
N TYR A 58 9.17 5.46 -16.33
CA TYR A 58 8.94 4.65 -15.13
C TYR A 58 7.98 5.33 -14.16
N PHE A 59 8.12 6.61 -13.94
CA PHE A 59 7.39 7.41 -12.96
C PHE A 59 6.78 8.63 -13.64
N PRO A 60 5.49 8.55 -14.04
CA PRO A 60 4.81 9.64 -14.76
C PRO A 60 4.76 10.98 -14.00
N ALA A 61 4.79 10.93 -12.67
CA ALA A 61 4.80 12.10 -11.80
C ALA A 61 5.92 12.00 -10.74
N LYS A 62 6.32 13.13 -10.19
CA LYS A 62 7.34 13.20 -9.14
C LYS A 62 6.91 12.45 -7.88
N GLU A 63 5.64 12.52 -7.55
CA GLU A 63 5.01 11.82 -6.43
C GLU A 63 5.12 10.30 -6.56
N ASP A 64 5.08 9.77 -7.78
CA ASP A 64 5.17 8.33 -8.03
C ASP A 64 6.54 7.75 -7.64
N LEU A 65 7.58 8.59 -7.60
CA LEU A 65 8.90 8.22 -7.08
C LEU A 65 8.87 7.80 -5.60
N VAL A 66 7.95 8.38 -4.83
CA VAL A 66 7.75 8.06 -3.40
C VAL A 66 6.71 6.94 -3.25
N LEU A 67 5.62 7.02 -4.02
CA LEU A 67 4.45 6.19 -3.84
C LEU A 67 4.53 4.82 -4.53
N HIS A 68 5.62 4.53 -5.24
CA HIS A 68 5.83 3.24 -5.91
C HIS A 68 5.64 2.05 -4.95
N ARG A 69 6.15 2.16 -3.74
CA ARG A 69 5.99 1.12 -2.70
C ARG A 69 4.53 0.91 -2.28
N ILE A 70 3.71 1.97 -2.32
CA ILE A 70 2.27 1.89 -2.03
C ILE A 70 1.54 1.24 -3.20
N ALA A 71 1.96 1.51 -4.43
CA ALA A 71 1.37 0.93 -5.63
C ALA A 71 1.42 -0.62 -5.64
N ASP A 72 2.46 -1.21 -5.05
CA ASP A 72 2.60 -2.66 -4.95
C ASP A 72 1.50 -3.32 -4.09
N HIS A 73 0.84 -2.54 -3.22
CA HIS A 73 -0.25 -2.99 -2.33
C HIS A 73 -1.66 -2.72 -2.89
N GLU A 74 -1.80 -2.06 -4.06
CA GLU A 74 -3.12 -1.70 -4.62
C GLU A 74 -4.07 -2.89 -4.80
N THR A 75 -3.55 -4.05 -5.15
CA THR A 75 -4.34 -5.27 -5.37
C THR A 75 -4.31 -6.25 -4.20
N GLU A 76 -3.67 -5.90 -3.09
CA GLU A 76 -3.46 -6.83 -1.98
C GLU A 76 -4.78 -7.27 -1.34
N ALA A 77 -5.68 -6.33 -1.02
CA ALA A 77 -6.98 -6.65 -0.45
C ALA A 77 -7.82 -7.53 -1.40
N ALA A 78 -7.80 -7.22 -2.71
CA ALA A 78 -8.48 -8.03 -3.73
C ALA A 78 -7.94 -9.47 -3.78
N ARG A 79 -6.62 -9.64 -3.69
CA ARG A 79 -5.99 -10.97 -3.66
C ARG A 79 -6.35 -11.75 -2.39
N VAL A 80 -6.39 -11.07 -1.25
CA VAL A 80 -6.72 -11.68 0.05
C VAL A 80 -8.14 -12.25 0.05
N VAL A 81 -9.11 -11.57 -0.58
CA VAL A 81 -10.51 -12.03 -0.59
C VAL A 81 -10.84 -13.03 -1.71
N THR A 82 -9.89 -13.27 -2.63
CA THR A 82 -10.15 -14.18 -3.75
C THR A 82 -10.27 -15.61 -3.26
N GLY A 83 -11.43 -16.23 -3.50
CA GLY A 83 -11.73 -17.59 -3.07
C GLY A 83 -12.15 -17.74 -1.59
N GLU A 84 -12.16 -16.66 -0.82
CA GLU A 84 -12.58 -16.69 0.58
C GLU A 84 -14.11 -16.61 0.72
N PRO A 85 -14.72 -17.48 1.55
CA PRO A 85 -16.17 -17.46 1.80
C PRO A 85 -16.60 -16.23 2.63
N ASP A 86 -15.74 -15.76 3.52
CA ASP A 86 -15.92 -14.55 4.32
C ASP A 86 -14.80 -13.55 4.04
N PRO A 87 -15.01 -12.61 3.10
CA PRO A 87 -14.01 -11.62 2.71
C PRO A 87 -13.58 -10.70 3.86
N VAL A 88 -14.52 -10.35 4.76
CA VAL A 88 -14.23 -9.45 5.89
C VAL A 88 -13.35 -10.15 6.90
N ASP A 89 -13.62 -11.41 7.23
CA ASP A 89 -12.80 -12.21 8.12
C ASP A 89 -11.41 -12.48 7.54
N ALA A 90 -11.30 -12.75 6.24
CA ALA A 90 -10.02 -12.91 5.56
C ALA A 90 -9.15 -11.65 5.69
N LEU A 91 -9.71 -10.47 5.45
CA LEU A 91 -9.01 -9.19 5.60
C LEU A 91 -8.69 -8.86 7.06
N ARG A 92 -9.58 -9.21 8.01
CA ARG A 92 -9.29 -9.10 9.44
C ARG A 92 -8.05 -9.93 9.81
N ARG A 93 -8.03 -11.21 9.46
CA ARG A 93 -6.88 -12.11 9.71
C ARG A 93 -5.60 -11.58 9.08
N HIS A 94 -5.69 -11.09 7.85
CA HIS A 94 -4.55 -10.51 7.12
C HIS A 94 -4.00 -9.27 7.84
N PHE A 95 -4.86 -8.34 8.26
CA PHE A 95 -4.47 -7.12 8.96
C PHE A 95 -3.85 -7.43 10.33
N LEU A 96 -4.45 -8.33 11.11
CA LEU A 96 -3.92 -8.75 12.41
C LEU A 96 -2.54 -9.43 12.27
N ALA A 97 -2.37 -10.31 11.29
CA ALA A 97 -1.06 -10.89 10.98
C ALA A 97 -0.04 -9.83 10.55
N GLY A 98 -0.47 -8.77 9.86
CA GLY A 98 0.36 -7.60 9.55
C GLY A 98 0.82 -6.86 10.80
N LEU A 99 -0.08 -6.62 11.77
CA LEU A 99 0.27 -6.03 13.06
C LEU A 99 1.33 -6.87 13.82
N GLU A 100 1.15 -8.19 13.85
CA GLU A 100 2.10 -9.11 14.49
C GLU A 100 3.49 -9.02 13.87
N ARG A 101 3.59 -9.00 12.54
CA ARG A 101 4.85 -8.86 11.80
C ARG A 101 5.42 -7.45 11.79
N ARG A 102 4.72 -6.47 12.38
CA ARG A 102 5.05 -5.04 12.30
C ARG A 102 5.19 -4.56 10.85
N ASP A 103 4.28 -5.02 10.01
CA ASP A 103 4.25 -4.63 8.61
C ASP A 103 4.04 -3.10 8.49
N PRO A 104 4.91 -2.37 7.76
CA PRO A 104 4.78 -0.92 7.57
C PRO A 104 3.40 -0.45 7.12
N VAL A 105 2.69 -1.25 6.33
CA VAL A 105 1.35 -0.95 5.84
C VAL A 105 0.33 -0.80 6.96
N THR A 106 0.55 -1.47 8.11
CA THR A 106 -0.32 -1.36 9.29
C THR A 106 -0.08 -0.12 10.15
N GLY A 107 0.96 0.66 9.83
CA GLY A 107 1.39 1.81 10.63
C GLY A 107 2.05 1.45 11.97
N LEU A 108 2.02 0.20 12.40
CA LEU A 108 2.61 -0.28 13.65
C LEU A 108 4.08 -0.67 13.43
N ASN A 109 4.92 0.31 13.13
CA ASN A 109 6.34 0.08 12.84
C ASN A 109 7.18 1.27 13.32
N ASP A 110 8.23 1.00 14.11
CA ASP A 110 9.13 1.99 14.69
C ASP A 110 10.51 2.07 13.99
N HIS A 111 10.66 1.37 12.86
CA HIS A 111 11.91 1.45 12.11
C HIS A 111 12.13 2.87 11.59
N PRO A 112 13.31 3.50 11.84
CA PRO A 112 13.54 4.92 11.52
C PRO A 112 13.25 5.29 10.06
N GLN A 113 13.57 4.41 9.11
CA GLN A 113 13.31 4.65 7.68
C GLN A 113 11.81 4.63 7.35
N VAL A 114 11.00 3.77 8.03
CA VAL A 114 9.55 3.71 7.87
C VAL A 114 8.91 4.97 8.44
N LEU A 115 9.34 5.40 9.62
CA LEU A 115 8.86 6.66 10.22
C LEU A 115 9.19 7.86 9.35
N ALA A 116 10.42 7.97 8.86
CA ALA A 116 10.85 9.04 7.98
C ALA A 116 10.03 9.06 6.67
N PHE A 117 9.78 7.89 6.07
CA PHE A 117 8.95 7.75 4.87
C PHE A 117 7.51 8.22 5.13
N HIS A 118 6.88 7.78 6.21
CA HIS A 118 5.52 8.22 6.56
C HIS A 118 5.46 9.71 6.90
N THR A 119 6.49 10.26 7.57
CA THR A 119 6.59 11.70 7.84
C THR A 119 6.67 12.50 6.53
N LEU A 120 7.47 12.04 5.57
CA LEU A 120 7.53 12.63 4.23
C LEU A 120 6.18 12.56 3.53
N LEU A 121 5.56 11.39 3.51
CA LEU A 121 4.28 11.13 2.85
C LEU A 121 3.17 12.03 3.40
N TYR A 122 2.95 11.98 4.71
CA TYR A 122 1.84 12.71 5.34
C TYR A 122 2.13 14.21 5.56
N GLY A 123 3.41 14.59 5.58
CA GLY A 123 3.85 15.99 5.65
C GLY A 123 3.82 16.74 4.32
N THR A 124 3.61 16.05 3.19
CA THR A 124 3.64 16.66 1.85
C THR A 124 2.26 16.57 1.20
N PRO A 125 1.50 17.70 1.08
CA PRO A 125 0.14 17.69 0.53
C PRO A 125 0.02 17.04 -0.86
N ALA A 126 1.00 17.24 -1.75
CA ALA A 126 1.02 16.63 -3.07
C ALA A 126 1.11 15.10 -3.02
N LEU A 127 1.91 14.55 -2.08
CA LEU A 127 2.00 13.11 -1.86
C LEU A 127 0.71 12.55 -1.28
N VAL A 128 0.09 13.23 -0.32
CA VAL A 128 -1.22 12.83 0.23
C VAL A 128 -2.28 12.79 -0.86
N ALA A 129 -2.40 13.85 -1.68
CA ALA A 129 -3.36 13.89 -2.78
C ALA A 129 -3.13 12.76 -3.80
N ARG A 130 -1.87 12.44 -4.09
CA ARG A 130 -1.54 11.35 -5.00
C ARG A 130 -1.81 9.97 -4.38
N ALA A 131 -1.57 9.79 -3.07
CA ALA A 131 -1.86 8.56 -2.35
C ALA A 131 -3.36 8.22 -2.37
N TYR A 132 -4.25 9.21 -2.33
CA TYR A 132 -5.69 8.96 -2.49
C TYR A 132 -6.06 8.32 -3.82
N ARG A 133 -5.34 8.60 -4.92
CA ARG A 133 -5.56 7.92 -6.21
C ARG A 133 -5.16 6.44 -6.17
N HIS A 134 -4.11 6.09 -5.41
CA HIS A 134 -3.75 4.69 -5.18
C HIS A 134 -4.86 3.99 -4.39
N GLN A 135 -5.42 4.68 -3.40
CA GLN A 135 -6.53 4.19 -2.61
C GLN A 135 -7.79 3.94 -3.45
N GLU A 136 -8.17 4.87 -4.34
CA GLU A 136 -9.28 4.68 -5.29
C GLU A 136 -9.08 3.42 -6.17
N ARG A 137 -7.84 3.14 -6.60
CA ARG A 137 -7.52 1.92 -7.35
C ARG A 137 -7.63 0.66 -6.48
N SER A 138 -7.21 0.72 -5.22
CA SER A 138 -7.39 -0.37 -4.26
C SER A 138 -8.87 -0.67 -4.01
N GLU A 139 -9.69 0.38 -3.85
CA GLU A 139 -11.14 0.26 -3.70
C GLU A 139 -11.77 -0.39 -4.93
N ALA A 140 -11.39 0.07 -6.14
CA ALA A 140 -11.90 -0.49 -7.39
C ALA A 140 -11.51 -1.97 -7.55
N ALA A 141 -10.25 -2.33 -7.29
CA ALA A 141 -9.78 -3.71 -7.37
C ALA A 141 -10.50 -4.62 -6.37
N LEU A 142 -10.70 -4.15 -5.14
CA LEU A 142 -11.45 -4.89 -4.12
C LEU A 142 -12.92 -5.03 -4.49
N ALA A 143 -13.56 -3.97 -4.99
CA ALA A 143 -14.95 -4.00 -5.45
C ALA A 143 -15.16 -5.04 -6.54
N GLU A 144 -14.30 -5.09 -7.56
CA GLU A 144 -14.34 -6.13 -8.61
C GLU A 144 -14.21 -7.54 -8.02
N ALA A 145 -13.24 -7.72 -7.11
CA ALA A 145 -13.06 -8.99 -6.43
C ALA A 145 -14.29 -9.39 -5.58
N LEU A 146 -15.07 -8.45 -5.10
CA LEU A 146 -16.30 -8.66 -4.32
C LEU A 146 -17.56 -8.86 -5.18
N GLY A 147 -17.51 -8.64 -6.50
CA GLY A 147 -18.63 -8.85 -7.42
C GLY A 147 -19.01 -7.67 -8.29
N GLY A 148 -18.41 -6.49 -8.09
CA GLY A 148 -18.47 -5.32 -8.97
C GLY A 148 -19.75 -4.48 -8.90
N ASP A 149 -20.78 -4.92 -8.17
CA ASP A 149 -22.04 -4.19 -8.02
C ASP A 149 -21.94 -3.01 -7.04
N LEU A 150 -23.05 -2.33 -6.77
CA LEU A 150 -23.07 -1.19 -5.86
C LEU A 150 -22.70 -1.59 -4.44
N ASP A 151 -23.19 -2.71 -3.95
CA ASP A 151 -22.94 -3.18 -2.59
C ASP A 151 -21.46 -3.57 -2.42
N ALA A 152 -20.87 -4.23 -3.43
CA ALA A 152 -19.44 -4.51 -3.47
C ALA A 152 -18.58 -3.24 -3.44
N ARG A 153 -18.97 -2.18 -4.17
CA ARG A 153 -18.27 -0.88 -4.15
C ARG A 153 -18.37 -0.19 -2.78
N LEU A 154 -19.55 -0.23 -2.16
CA LEU A 154 -19.76 0.33 -0.82
C LEU A 154 -18.94 -0.44 0.22
N ALA A 155 -18.95 -1.77 0.16
CA ALA A 155 -18.14 -2.62 1.03
C ALA A 155 -16.64 -2.34 0.86
N ALA A 156 -16.15 -2.28 -0.38
CA ALA A 156 -14.74 -1.99 -0.68
C ALA A 156 -14.31 -0.65 -0.11
N GLY A 157 -15.08 0.42 -0.33
CA GLY A 157 -14.79 1.75 0.22
C GLY A 157 -14.73 1.74 1.75
N GLN A 158 -15.67 1.08 2.43
CA GLN A 158 -15.68 0.96 3.89
C GLN A 158 -14.46 0.19 4.40
N ILE A 159 -14.13 -0.94 3.79
CA ILE A 159 -13.00 -1.79 4.19
C ILE A 159 -11.68 -1.02 4.05
N ILE A 160 -11.43 -0.43 2.88
CA ILE A 160 -10.19 0.31 2.62
C ILE A 160 -10.08 1.54 3.55
N ALA A 161 -11.19 2.25 3.80
CA ALA A 161 -11.20 3.36 4.74
C ALA A 161 -10.86 2.90 6.17
N VAL A 162 -11.41 1.78 6.63
CA VAL A 162 -11.11 1.21 7.95
C VAL A 162 -9.62 0.86 8.07
N GLN A 163 -9.07 0.12 7.11
CA GLN A 163 -7.66 -0.26 7.12
C GLN A 163 -6.74 0.97 7.17
N ARG A 164 -7.03 1.97 6.32
CA ARG A 164 -6.27 3.22 6.28
C ARG A 164 -6.33 4.00 7.59
N ILE A 165 -7.53 4.11 8.20
CA ILE A 165 -7.71 4.85 9.45
C ILE A 165 -6.96 4.17 10.58
N LEU A 166 -7.05 2.85 10.70
CA LEU A 166 -6.32 2.07 11.70
C LEU A 166 -4.80 2.23 11.54
N ALA A 167 -4.30 2.11 10.30
CA ALA A 167 -2.88 2.28 10.02
C ALA A 167 -2.38 3.70 10.33
N LEU A 168 -3.15 4.72 9.98
CA LEU A 168 -2.82 6.12 10.22
C LEU A 168 -2.79 6.43 11.73
N ASP A 169 -3.73 5.88 12.51
CA ASP A 169 -3.76 6.05 13.96
C ASP A 169 -2.54 5.41 14.62
N ASN A 170 -2.22 4.17 14.26
CA ASN A 170 -1.02 3.49 14.73
C ASN A 170 0.25 4.29 14.45
N TRP A 171 0.42 4.73 13.18
CA TRP A 171 1.58 5.55 12.80
C TRP A 171 1.66 6.85 13.62
N ARG A 172 0.55 7.58 13.79
CA ARG A 172 0.54 8.84 14.54
C ARG A 172 1.00 8.65 15.98
N ARG A 173 0.59 7.59 16.63
CA ARG A 173 0.99 7.25 18.00
C ARG A 173 2.50 6.94 18.09
N ILE A 174 3.02 6.14 17.15
CA ILE A 174 4.44 5.83 17.09
C ILE A 174 5.26 7.09 16.74
N ALA A 175 4.81 7.91 15.81
CA ALA A 175 5.46 9.16 15.44
C ALA A 175 5.45 10.19 16.59
N ALA A 176 4.46 10.12 17.47
CA ALA A 176 4.41 10.92 18.71
C ALA A 176 5.34 10.40 19.83
N GLY A 177 6.04 9.28 19.60
CA GLY A 177 7.02 8.71 20.52
C GLY A 177 6.47 7.59 21.43
N GLU A 178 5.24 7.11 21.20
CA GLU A 178 4.76 5.92 21.92
C GLU A 178 5.54 4.68 21.44
N ARG A 179 5.83 3.76 22.35
CA ARG A 179 6.53 2.52 22.00
C ARG A 179 5.57 1.55 21.30
N VAL A 180 6.05 0.84 20.29
CA VAL A 180 5.27 -0.20 19.59
C VAL A 180 4.64 -1.20 20.57
N ALA A 181 5.37 -1.60 21.61
CA ALA A 181 4.88 -2.54 22.62
C ALA A 181 3.64 -2.03 23.38
N ASP A 182 3.52 -0.72 23.57
CA ASP A 182 2.39 -0.10 24.26
C ASP A 182 1.20 0.13 23.29
N VAL A 183 1.48 0.43 22.02
CA VAL A 183 0.46 0.65 20.98
C VAL A 183 -0.16 -0.66 20.47
N ALA A 184 0.63 -1.73 20.36
CA ALA A 184 0.21 -2.98 19.72
C ALA A 184 -1.07 -3.61 20.31
N PRO A 185 -1.24 -3.72 21.66
CA PRO A 185 -2.48 -4.26 22.21
C PRO A 185 -3.72 -3.44 21.86
N ASP A 186 -3.59 -2.10 21.78
CA ASP A 186 -4.67 -1.20 21.41
C ASP A 186 -5.00 -1.32 19.92
N ALA A 187 -3.98 -1.41 19.07
CA ALA A 187 -4.12 -1.61 17.64
C ALA A 187 -4.89 -2.89 17.31
N VAL A 188 -4.56 -4.00 17.98
CA VAL A 188 -5.28 -5.27 17.83
C VAL A 188 -6.74 -5.12 18.26
N ARG A 189 -7.01 -4.54 19.44
CA ARG A 189 -8.39 -4.31 19.91
C ARG A 189 -9.18 -3.39 18.98
N ALA A 190 -8.54 -2.35 18.42
CA ALA A 190 -9.17 -1.43 17.47
C ALA A 190 -9.51 -2.15 16.15
N ALA A 191 -8.59 -2.96 15.62
CA ALA A 191 -8.82 -3.77 14.44
C ALA A 191 -9.98 -4.75 14.63
N GLU A 192 -9.98 -5.54 15.71
CA GLU A 192 -11.05 -6.49 16.03
C GLU A 192 -12.43 -5.80 16.07
N ARG A 193 -12.54 -4.66 16.77
CA ARG A 193 -13.81 -3.91 16.82
C ARG A 193 -14.23 -3.35 15.47
N ALA A 194 -13.29 -2.84 14.67
CA ALA A 194 -13.58 -2.22 13.38
C ALA A 194 -14.03 -3.27 12.36
N PHE A 195 -13.31 -4.38 12.25
CA PHE A 195 -13.69 -5.49 11.36
C PHE A 195 -14.96 -6.20 11.82
N GLY A 196 -15.20 -6.31 13.14
CA GLY A 196 -16.47 -6.83 13.66
C GLY A 196 -17.69 -5.99 13.26
N ARG A 197 -17.55 -4.65 13.18
CA ARG A 197 -18.60 -3.77 12.63
C ARG A 197 -18.78 -3.95 11.13
N LEU A 198 -17.70 -4.11 10.38
CA LEU A 198 -17.76 -4.38 8.94
C LEU A 198 -18.46 -5.71 8.65
N ALA A 199 -18.18 -6.77 9.40
CA ALA A 199 -18.82 -8.08 9.24
C ALA A 199 -20.33 -8.01 9.47
N ALA A 200 -20.80 -7.12 10.34
CA ALA A 200 -22.25 -6.91 10.56
C ALA A 200 -22.92 -6.15 9.39
N ALA A 201 -22.15 -5.36 8.62
CA ALA A 201 -22.65 -4.54 7.53
C ALA A 201 -22.44 -5.14 6.13
N VAL A 202 -21.45 -6.01 5.98
CA VAL A 202 -21.06 -6.66 4.72
C VAL A 202 -21.38 -8.16 4.86
N PRO A 203 -22.48 -8.66 4.29
CA PRO A 203 -22.85 -10.07 4.41
C PRO A 203 -21.78 -10.98 3.77
N ALA A 204 -21.58 -12.14 4.39
CA ALA A 204 -20.79 -13.21 3.78
C ALA A 204 -21.40 -13.61 2.42
N ARG A 205 -20.56 -13.99 1.47
CA ARG A 205 -21.06 -14.48 0.17
C ARG A 205 -21.87 -15.76 0.39
N PRO A 206 -23.09 -15.88 -0.20
CA PRO A 206 -23.74 -17.16 -0.25
C PRO A 206 -22.77 -18.12 -0.99
N GLY A 207 -22.48 -19.26 -0.35
CA GLY A 207 -21.63 -20.29 -0.95
C GLY A 207 -22.11 -20.56 -2.38
N ARG A 208 -21.19 -20.57 -3.36
CA ARG A 208 -21.51 -21.12 -4.68
C ARG A 208 -21.94 -22.56 -4.44
N GLU A 209 -23.24 -22.82 -4.58
CA GLU A 209 -23.70 -24.19 -4.71
C GLU A 209 -22.92 -24.80 -5.88
N ALA A 210 -22.22 -25.89 -5.58
CA ALA A 210 -21.51 -26.65 -6.60
C ALA A 210 -22.56 -27.32 -7.47
N ASP A 211 -22.71 -26.83 -8.71
CA ASP A 211 -23.34 -27.56 -9.78
C ASP A 211 -22.43 -28.67 -10.32
#